data_63436b474e5eb44d21043003f201b8a1
#
_entry.id   63436b474e5eb44d21043003f201b8a1
#
_cell.length_a   1.000
_cell.length_b   1.000
_cell.length_c   1.000
_cell.angle_alpha   90.00
_cell.angle_beta   90.00
_cell.angle_gamma   90.00
#
_symmetry.space_group_name_H-M   'P 1'
#
loop_
_entity.id
_entity.type
_entity.pdbx_description
1 polymer ?
#
loop_
_entity_poly.entity_id
_entity_poly.type
_entity_poly.pdbx_seq_one_letter_code
_entity_poly.pdbx_strand_id
1 'polypeptide(L)' 'MVINNVKGAVYARYKDIADLANTLGWSRQKLSPIVNGKKEPDLSEIQAMAEAMEMDVVQLASFFLELKSQNCDK' A
#
# COMPACT_ATOMS: atom_id res chain seq x y z
N MET A 1 -14.38 -8.99 -9.11
CA MET A 1 -13.09 -8.33 -9.25
C MET A 1 -12.79 -7.49 -8.02
N VAL A 2 -11.58 -7.58 -7.52
CA VAL A 2 -11.16 -6.82 -6.35
C VAL A 2 -10.59 -5.49 -6.81
N ILE A 3 -11.06 -4.41 -6.18
CA ILE A 3 -10.54 -3.07 -6.46
C ILE A 3 -9.42 -2.80 -5.46
N ASN A 4 -8.23 -2.53 -5.97
CA ASN A 4 -7.08 -2.27 -5.11
C ASN A 4 -6.67 -0.81 -5.25
N ASN A 5 -7.21 0.02 -4.39
CA ASN A 5 -6.92 1.46 -4.38
C ASN A 5 -5.48 1.74 -3.98
N VAL A 6 -4.89 0.87 -3.16
CA VAL A 6 -3.48 1.02 -2.77
C VAL A 6 -2.59 0.89 -4.00
N LYS A 7 -2.82 -0.15 -4.79
CA LYS A 7 -2.04 -0.36 -5.99
C LYS A 7 -2.22 0.78 -6.98
N GLY A 8 -3.45 1.24 -7.15
CA GLY A 8 -3.73 2.37 -8.02
C GLY A 8 -3.01 3.62 -7.58
N ALA A 9 -2.98 3.88 -6.28
CA ALA A 9 -2.29 5.06 -5.75
C ALA A 9 -0.78 4.95 -5.97
N VAL A 10 -0.22 3.76 -5.82
CA VAL A 10 1.21 3.56 -6.07
C VAL A 10 1.54 3.86 -7.53
N TYR A 11 0.80 3.27 -8.45
CA TYR A 11 1.09 3.45 -9.88
C TYR A 11 0.77 4.85 -10.39
N ALA A 12 -0.03 5.61 -9.64
CA ALA A 12 -0.28 7.00 -10.01
C ALA A 12 0.94 7.89 -9.78
N ARG A 13 1.82 7.50 -8.85
CA ARG A 13 2.97 8.33 -8.48
C ARG A 13 4.30 7.68 -8.80
N TYR A 14 4.35 6.38 -8.86
CA TYR A 14 5.61 5.64 -9.04
C TYR A 14 5.45 4.71 -10.23
N LYS A 15 6.57 4.42 -10.84
CA LYS A 15 6.62 3.57 -12.00
C LYS A 15 6.16 2.15 -11.66
N ASP A 16 6.60 1.64 -10.52
CA ASP A 16 6.21 0.32 -10.05
C ASP A 16 6.48 0.20 -8.57
N ILE A 17 6.21 -0.97 -8.03
CA ILE A 17 6.38 -1.23 -6.59
C ILE A 17 7.84 -1.08 -6.18
N ALA A 18 8.76 -1.52 -7.02
CA ALA A 18 10.18 -1.41 -6.71
C ALA A 18 10.61 0.04 -6.58
N ASP A 19 10.05 0.93 -7.39
CA ASP A 19 10.35 2.34 -7.33
C ASP A 19 9.94 2.93 -5.99
N LEU A 20 8.73 2.61 -5.53
CA LEU A 20 8.28 3.06 -4.22
C LEU A 20 9.14 2.46 -3.11
N ALA A 21 9.48 1.18 -3.22
CA ALA A 21 10.31 0.53 -2.21
C ALA A 21 11.66 1.22 -2.09
N ASN A 22 12.25 1.61 -3.21
CA ASN A 22 13.51 2.36 -3.19
C ASN A 22 13.37 3.68 -2.44
N THR A 23 12.28 4.39 -2.67
CA THR A 23 12.01 5.65 -1.98
C THR A 23 11.88 5.44 -0.48
N LEU A 24 11.24 4.35 -0.08
CA LEU A 24 11.04 4.04 1.33
C LEU A 24 12.28 3.45 1.99
N GLY A 25 13.25 3.00 1.21
CA GLY A 25 14.38 2.27 1.75
C GLY A 25 14.03 0.84 2.12
N TRP A 26 12.97 0.29 1.55
CA TRP A 26 12.52 -1.08 1.81
C TRP A 26 12.89 -1.96 0.63
N SER A 27 12.90 -3.27 0.86
CA SER A 27 13.04 -4.20 -0.25
C SER A 27 11.70 -4.35 -0.97
N ARG A 28 11.77 -4.68 -2.25
CA ARG A 28 10.57 -4.94 -3.01
C ARG A 28 9.79 -6.12 -2.41
N GLN A 29 10.51 -7.09 -1.88
CA GLN A 29 9.88 -8.26 -1.27
C GLN A 29 9.09 -7.91 -0.02
N LYS A 30 9.49 -6.86 0.68
CA LYS A 30 8.73 -6.37 1.82
C LYS A 30 7.47 -5.64 1.40
N LEU A 31 7.58 -4.80 0.38
CA LEU A 31 6.49 -3.91 -0.01
C LEU A 31 5.44 -4.61 -0.86
N SER A 32 5.86 -5.51 -1.72
CA SER A 32 4.96 -6.13 -2.68
C SER A 32 3.77 -6.83 -2.01
N PRO A 33 3.96 -7.67 -0.97
CA PRO A 33 2.80 -8.28 -0.32
C PRO A 33 1.85 -7.27 0.31
N ILE A 34 2.39 -6.16 0.80
CA ILE A 34 1.56 -5.12 1.40
C ILE A 34 0.68 -4.48 0.34
N VAL A 35 1.26 -4.10 -0.79
CA VAL A 35 0.51 -3.46 -1.87
C VAL A 35 -0.52 -4.40 -2.47
N ASN A 36 -0.19 -5.68 -2.55
CA ASN A 36 -1.10 -6.67 -3.13
C ASN A 36 -2.14 -7.21 -2.15
N GLY A 37 -2.14 -6.73 -0.92
CA GLY A 37 -3.15 -7.11 0.05
C GLY A 37 -2.92 -8.44 0.71
N LYS A 38 -1.72 -9.02 0.58
CA LYS A 38 -1.39 -10.31 1.18
C LYS A 38 -0.84 -10.17 2.58
N LYS A 39 -0.37 -8.99 2.93
CA LYS A 39 0.16 -8.72 4.26
C LYS A 39 -0.42 -7.42 4.75
N GLU A 40 -0.88 -7.41 6.00
CA GLU A 40 -1.43 -6.21 6.61
C GLU A 40 -0.28 -5.35 7.15
N PRO A 41 -0.16 -4.09 6.72
CA PRO A 41 0.92 -3.23 7.24
C PRO A 41 0.57 -2.73 8.63
N ASP A 42 1.60 -2.45 9.43
CA ASP A 42 1.36 -1.79 10.71
C ASP A 42 1.29 -0.29 10.52
N LEU A 43 0.99 0.41 11.62
CA LEU A 43 0.75 1.85 11.54
C LEU A 43 1.98 2.61 11.06
N SER A 44 3.17 2.23 11.52
CA SER A 44 4.38 2.93 11.09
C SER A 44 4.66 2.70 9.61
N GLU A 45 4.33 1.53 9.10
CA GLU A 45 4.49 1.25 7.67
C GLU A 45 3.50 2.07 6.84
N ILE A 46 2.26 2.16 7.30
CA ILE A 46 1.26 2.99 6.61
C ILE A 46 1.70 4.45 6.60
N GLN A 47 2.23 4.92 7.73
CA GLN A 47 2.67 6.30 7.84
C GLN A 47 3.81 6.61 6.88
N ALA A 48 4.79 5.71 6.81
CA ALA A 48 5.91 5.88 5.89
C ALA A 48 5.44 5.89 4.44
N MET A 49 4.54 4.99 4.09
CA MET A 49 4.01 4.93 2.74
C MET A 49 3.22 6.19 2.40
N ALA A 50 2.41 6.67 3.34
CA ALA A 50 1.62 7.88 3.09
C ALA A 50 2.52 9.08 2.83
N GLU A 51 3.60 9.20 3.58
CA GLU A 51 4.55 10.29 3.36
C GLU A 51 5.19 10.20 1.98
N ALA A 52 5.62 9.01 1.61
CA ALA A 52 6.25 8.82 0.31
C ALA A 52 5.26 9.06 -0.83
N MET A 53 4.02 8.69 -0.64
CA MET A 53 2.99 8.85 -1.65
C MET A 53 2.30 10.22 -1.59
N GLU A 54 2.70 11.07 -0.66
CA GLU A 54 2.17 12.42 -0.50
C GLU A 54 0.66 12.41 -0.30
N MET A 55 0.19 11.49 0.53
CA MET A 55 -1.24 11.42 0.81
C MET A 55 -1.46 11.33 2.32
N ASP A 56 -2.70 11.57 2.71
CA ASP A 56 -3.07 11.55 4.12
C ASP A 56 -3.02 10.12 4.65
N VAL A 57 -2.48 9.96 5.85
CA VAL A 57 -2.40 8.66 6.50
C VAL A 57 -3.77 8.02 6.64
N VAL A 58 -4.77 8.82 7.00
CA VAL A 58 -6.14 8.31 7.18
C VAL A 58 -6.69 7.79 5.86
N GLN A 59 -6.43 8.51 4.77
CA GLN A 59 -6.88 8.09 3.46
C GLN A 59 -6.23 6.77 3.05
N LEU A 60 -4.92 6.66 3.24
CA LEU A 60 -4.22 5.42 2.90
C LEU A 60 -4.69 4.27 3.77
N ALA A 61 -4.88 4.52 5.06
CA ALA A 61 -5.39 3.49 5.97
C ALA A 61 -6.75 3.00 5.52
N SER A 62 -7.61 3.90 5.04
CA SER A 62 -8.93 3.48 4.56
C SER A 62 -8.83 2.58 3.33
N PHE A 63 -7.84 2.82 2.46
CA PHE A 63 -7.61 1.95 1.32
C PHE A 63 -7.24 0.53 1.78
N PHE A 64 -6.41 0.41 2.81
CA PHE A 64 -6.05 -0.89 3.35
C PHE A 64 -7.23 -1.58 4.02
N LEU A 65 -8.09 -0.82 4.68
CA LEU A 65 -9.31 -1.39 5.26
C LEU A 65 -10.23 -1.93 4.18
N GLU A 66 -10.34 -1.24 3.06
CA GLU A 66 -11.14 -1.73 1.94
C GLU A 66 -10.57 -3.03 1.37
N LEU A 67 -9.25 -3.10 1.25
CA LEU A 67 -8.60 -4.31 0.80
C LEU A 67 -8.89 -5.48 1.73
N LYS A 68 -8.76 -5.25 3.02
CA LYS A 68 -9.01 -6.26 4.02
C LYS A 68 -10.45 -6.75 3.95
N SER A 69 -11.37 -5.83 3.78
CA SER A 69 -12.79 -6.15 3.70
C SER A 69 -13.08 -7.04 2.48
N GLN A 70 -12.45 -6.74 1.36
CA GLN A 70 -12.65 -7.53 0.15
C GLN A 70 -12.04 -8.91 0.25
N ASN A 71 -10.94 -9.03 1.01
CA ASN A 71 -10.25 -10.31 1.16
C ASN A 71 -10.80 -11.17 2.26
N CYS A 72 -11.64 -10.63 3.09
CA CYS A 72 -12.11 -11.29 4.28
C CYS A 72 -13.31 -12.09 4.00
N ASP A 73 -13.54 -12.67 3.04
CA ASP A 73 -14.66 -13.40 2.89
C ASP A 73 -14.58 -14.73 3.22
N LYS A 74 -14.67 -15.02 3.63
CA LYS A 74 -14.57 -16.20 3.85
C LYS A 74 -14.94 -16.61 4.52
#